data_f483d1e363e36115d3160c1d1a5f9a49
#
_entry.id   f483d1e363e36115d3160c1d1a5f9a49
#
_cell.length_a   1.000
_cell.length_b   1.000
_cell.length_c   1.000
_cell.angle_alpha   90.00
_cell.angle_beta   90.00
_cell.angle_gamma   90.00
#
_symmetry.space_group_name_H-M   'P 1'
#
loop_
_entity.id
_entity.type
_entity.pdbx_description
1 polymer ?
#
loop_
_entity_poly.entity_id
_entity_poly.type
_entity_poly.pdbx_seq_one_letter_code
_entity_poly.pdbx_strand_id
1 'polypeptide(L)'
;VNIGDFGKTTGESFLELCKALDKVEGIERYRISSMEPDLLSDELIEFCSQSRAFMPHFHVPLQSGSDEVLKLMHRRYDKALFAHKIDLIKQKMPDAFIGVDVMVGCRGETPECFEECYEFLDGVDVTQLHVFPYSERPGTAALRIPYVVDDAEKKVRSKRLLDLSEQKRINFYARYIGTEQEVLFEKATRGKAMHGFTANYIRVELPAKLANEEYDNQILRVRLGEFNRDKSALQVELL
;
A
#
# COMPACT_ATOMS: atom_id res chain seq x y z
N VAL A 1 -1.60 7.94 -13.38
CA VAL A 1 -0.24 8.51 -13.50
C VAL A 1 0.68 7.67 -12.66
N ASN A 2 1.73 7.12 -13.27
CA ASN A 2 2.73 6.31 -12.59
C ASN A 2 3.94 7.19 -12.28
N ILE A 3 4.32 7.31 -11.01
CA ILE A 3 5.44 8.19 -10.61
C ILE A 3 6.79 7.72 -11.16
N GLY A 4 6.93 6.42 -11.44
CA GLY A 4 8.11 5.83 -12.06
C GLY A 4 8.38 6.30 -13.50
N ASP A 5 7.41 7.00 -14.12
CA ASP A 5 7.59 7.62 -15.43
C ASP A 5 8.26 9.02 -15.36
N PHE A 6 8.57 9.50 -14.15
CA PHE A 6 9.26 10.78 -13.98
C PHE A 6 10.58 10.82 -14.75
N GLY A 7 10.80 11.92 -15.44
CA GLY A 7 12.05 12.16 -16.16
C GLY A 7 12.23 11.43 -17.49
N LYS A 8 11.33 10.54 -17.91
CA LYS A 8 11.47 9.78 -19.18
C LYS A 8 11.67 10.65 -20.42
N THR A 9 11.10 11.85 -20.43
CA THR A 9 11.20 12.80 -21.56
C THR A 9 12.35 13.80 -21.40
N THR A 10 12.88 13.97 -20.20
CA THR A 10 13.92 14.96 -19.88
C THR A 10 15.29 14.32 -19.64
N GLY A 11 15.36 12.99 -19.55
CA GLY A 11 16.59 12.26 -19.27
C GLY A 11 16.95 12.18 -17.78
N GLU A 12 16.04 12.62 -16.92
CA GLU A 12 16.16 12.52 -15.45
C GLU A 12 15.60 11.17 -14.96
N SER A 13 15.89 10.81 -13.71
CA SER A 13 15.33 9.62 -13.10
C SER A 13 14.59 9.93 -11.79
N PHE A 14 13.59 9.10 -11.48
CA PHE A 14 12.89 9.23 -10.20
C PHE A 14 13.81 9.02 -9.00
N LEU A 15 14.80 8.14 -9.13
CA LEU A 15 15.80 7.92 -8.09
C LEU A 15 16.62 9.19 -7.79
N GLU A 16 17.03 9.93 -8.82
CA GLU A 16 17.77 11.18 -8.64
C GLU A 16 16.89 12.26 -8.01
N LEU A 17 15.61 12.33 -8.39
CA LEU A 17 14.65 13.17 -7.69
C LEU A 17 14.56 12.82 -6.20
N CYS A 18 14.44 11.52 -5.88
CA CYS A 18 14.40 11.08 -4.48
C CYS A 18 15.67 11.48 -3.71
N LYS A 19 16.84 11.29 -4.32
CA LYS A 19 18.12 11.72 -3.71
C LYS A 19 18.21 13.23 -3.50
N ALA A 20 17.63 14.02 -4.39
CA ALA A 20 17.56 15.47 -4.23
C ALA A 20 16.59 15.87 -3.12
N LEU A 21 15.40 15.25 -3.07
CA LEU A 21 14.42 15.49 -2.02
C LEU A 21 14.91 15.10 -0.63
N ASP A 22 15.68 14.02 -0.52
CA ASP A 22 16.22 13.55 0.76
C ASP A 22 17.20 14.57 1.40
N LYS A 23 17.77 15.48 0.60
CA LYS A 23 18.67 16.56 1.05
C LYS A 23 17.91 17.83 1.45
N VAL A 24 16.60 17.92 1.18
CA VAL A 24 15.81 19.10 1.53
C VAL A 24 15.62 19.15 3.03
N GLU A 25 16.09 20.21 3.65
CA GLU A 25 15.91 20.46 5.08
C GLU A 25 14.47 20.87 5.41
N GLY A 26 14.01 20.54 6.63
CA GLY A 26 12.66 20.89 7.10
C GLY A 26 11.54 19.98 6.61
N ILE A 27 11.83 19.00 5.74
CA ILE A 27 10.89 17.92 5.41
C ILE A 27 11.36 16.64 6.09
N GLU A 28 10.54 16.11 6.97
CA GLU A 28 10.90 14.93 7.77
C GLU A 28 10.42 13.62 7.15
N ARG A 29 9.32 13.65 6.39
CA ARG A 29 8.71 12.43 5.85
C ARG A 29 8.26 12.61 4.40
N TYR A 30 8.80 11.76 3.52
CA TYR A 30 8.31 11.53 2.17
C TYR A 30 7.69 10.15 2.06
N ARG A 31 6.65 10.03 1.25
CA ARG A 31 6.08 8.72 0.87
C ARG A 31 6.01 8.63 -0.63
N ILE A 32 6.48 7.50 -1.17
CA ILE A 32 6.33 7.19 -2.58
C ILE A 32 4.89 6.76 -2.81
N SER A 33 4.22 7.41 -3.77
CA SER A 33 2.90 7.00 -4.23
C SER A 33 3.00 5.78 -5.15
N SER A 34 1.91 5.43 -5.82
CA SER A 34 1.80 4.26 -6.69
C SER A 34 2.93 4.16 -7.73
N MET A 35 3.68 3.05 -7.71
CA MET A 35 4.76 2.75 -8.65
C MET A 35 4.66 1.30 -9.12
N GLU A 36 4.56 1.09 -10.43
CA GLU A 36 4.49 -0.26 -11.01
C GLU A 36 5.77 -1.06 -10.75
N PRO A 37 5.68 -2.39 -10.61
CA PRO A 37 6.80 -3.26 -10.25
C PRO A 37 8.01 -3.15 -11.19
N ASP A 38 7.76 -2.98 -12.50
CA ASP A 38 8.80 -2.83 -13.54
C ASP A 38 9.55 -1.49 -13.49
N LEU A 39 8.99 -0.51 -12.80
CA LEU A 39 9.60 0.82 -12.61
C LEU A 39 10.21 1.00 -11.21
N LEU A 40 9.92 0.11 -10.28
CA LEU A 40 10.51 0.08 -8.94
C LEU A 40 11.88 -0.61 -9.01
N SER A 41 12.94 0.17 -9.25
CA SER A 41 14.28 -0.40 -9.35
C SER A 41 14.82 -0.86 -7.99
N ASP A 42 15.75 -1.83 -8.03
CA ASP A 42 16.40 -2.34 -6.82
C ASP A 42 17.24 -1.25 -6.14
N GLU A 43 17.84 -0.36 -6.93
CA GLU A 43 18.60 0.79 -6.43
C GLU A 43 17.69 1.80 -5.70
N LEU A 44 16.44 1.96 -6.15
CA LEU A 44 15.48 2.83 -5.45
C LEU A 44 15.08 2.22 -4.10
N ILE A 45 14.86 0.90 -4.05
CA ILE A 45 14.56 0.19 -2.79
C ILE A 45 15.73 0.31 -1.84
N GLU A 46 16.97 0.08 -2.31
CA GLU A 46 18.17 0.25 -1.51
C GLU A 46 18.31 1.68 -0.98
N PHE A 47 18.11 2.68 -1.85
CA PHE A 47 18.15 4.08 -1.45
C PHE A 47 17.11 4.38 -0.34
N CYS A 48 15.86 3.94 -0.51
CA CYS A 48 14.81 4.15 0.49
C CYS A 48 15.15 3.53 1.84
N SER A 49 15.82 2.37 1.85
CA SER A 49 16.23 1.69 3.08
C SER A 49 17.30 2.47 3.89
N GLN A 50 18.02 3.35 3.23
CA GLN A 50 19.11 4.17 3.83
C GLN A 50 18.73 5.63 3.99
N SER A 51 17.58 6.03 3.46
CA SER A 51 17.12 7.42 3.46
C SER A 51 16.69 7.87 4.85
N ARG A 52 16.99 9.13 5.16
CA ARG A 52 16.52 9.77 6.38
C ARG A 52 15.04 10.11 6.35
N ALA A 53 14.49 10.41 5.16
CA ALA A 53 13.15 11.01 5.03
C ALA A 53 12.15 10.16 4.25
N PHE A 54 12.61 9.23 3.39
CA PHE A 54 11.68 8.32 2.71
C PHE A 54 11.23 7.22 3.66
N MET A 55 9.94 7.24 3.97
CA MET A 55 9.36 6.33 4.96
C MET A 55 9.25 4.90 4.43
N PRO A 56 9.33 3.87 5.30
CA PRO A 56 9.16 2.45 4.93
C PRO A 56 7.70 2.14 4.60
N HIS A 57 7.26 2.69 3.47
CA HIS A 57 5.92 2.54 2.93
C HIS A 57 5.98 2.53 1.41
N PHE A 58 5.44 1.49 0.81
CA PHE A 58 5.35 1.33 -0.65
C PHE A 58 3.91 1.07 -1.06
N HIS A 59 3.53 1.66 -2.18
CA HIS A 59 2.29 1.33 -2.88
C HIS A 59 2.65 0.77 -4.24
N VAL A 60 2.51 -0.55 -4.42
CA VAL A 60 2.95 -1.29 -5.61
C VAL A 60 1.74 -1.95 -6.26
N PRO A 61 1.18 -1.40 -7.35
CA PRO A 61 0.03 -1.99 -8.04
C PRO A 61 0.41 -3.33 -8.67
N LEU A 62 -0.27 -4.41 -8.27
CA LEU A 62 -0.15 -5.73 -8.91
C LEU A 62 -1.18 -5.92 -10.02
N GLN A 63 -2.38 -5.46 -9.79
CA GLN A 63 -3.59 -5.60 -10.62
C GLN A 63 -4.18 -7.01 -10.61
N SER A 64 -3.39 -8.07 -10.80
CA SER A 64 -3.82 -9.47 -10.69
C SER A 64 -2.66 -10.35 -10.26
N GLY A 65 -2.93 -11.35 -9.44
CA GLY A 65 -1.98 -12.40 -9.11
C GLY A 65 -2.01 -13.59 -10.07
N SER A 66 -2.59 -13.43 -11.27
CA SER A 66 -2.52 -14.42 -12.36
C SER A 66 -1.76 -13.84 -13.55
N ASP A 67 -0.71 -14.55 -14.00
CA ASP A 67 0.09 -14.12 -15.15
C ASP A 67 -0.70 -14.12 -16.46
N GLU A 68 -1.72 -14.97 -16.58
CA GLU A 68 -2.63 -14.96 -17.71
C GLU A 68 -3.42 -13.64 -17.77
N VAL A 69 -3.99 -13.23 -16.64
CA VAL A 69 -4.74 -11.96 -16.56
C VAL A 69 -3.81 -10.76 -16.75
N LEU A 70 -2.59 -10.78 -16.18
CA LEU A 70 -1.60 -9.71 -16.39
C LEU A 70 -1.25 -9.53 -17.87
N LYS A 71 -1.09 -10.63 -18.63
CA LYS A 71 -0.88 -10.60 -20.09
C LYS A 71 -2.08 -9.99 -20.83
N LEU A 72 -3.30 -10.37 -20.46
CA LEU A 72 -4.53 -9.79 -21.04
C LEU A 72 -4.64 -8.29 -20.75
N MET A 73 -4.14 -7.82 -19.61
CA MET A 73 -4.05 -6.40 -19.26
C MET A 73 -2.86 -5.68 -19.92
N HIS A 74 -2.04 -6.38 -20.70
CA HIS A 74 -0.79 -5.86 -21.29
C HIS A 74 0.18 -5.28 -20.24
N ARG A 75 0.27 -5.92 -19.06
CA ARG A 75 1.25 -5.53 -18.05
C ARG A 75 2.66 -5.93 -18.48
N ARG A 76 3.65 -5.13 -18.07
CA ARG A 76 5.07 -5.33 -18.40
C ARG A 76 5.82 -6.12 -17.33
N TYR A 77 5.09 -6.65 -16.37
CA TYR A 77 5.57 -7.46 -15.25
C TYR A 77 4.70 -8.70 -15.08
N ASP A 78 5.24 -9.67 -14.38
CA ASP A 78 4.59 -10.89 -13.96
C ASP A 78 4.62 -11.04 -12.43
N LYS A 79 4.04 -12.13 -11.92
CA LYS A 79 4.05 -12.45 -10.49
C LYS A 79 5.46 -12.61 -9.93
N ALA A 80 6.38 -13.17 -10.72
CA ALA A 80 7.75 -13.42 -10.27
C ALA A 80 8.50 -12.12 -10.02
N LEU A 81 8.39 -11.14 -10.93
CA LEU A 81 8.98 -9.82 -10.73
C LEU A 81 8.35 -9.11 -9.53
N PHE A 82 7.02 -9.16 -9.40
CA PHE A 82 6.35 -8.56 -8.24
C PHE A 82 6.84 -9.17 -6.93
N ALA A 83 6.83 -10.51 -6.81
CA ALA A 83 7.31 -11.21 -5.61
C ALA A 83 8.75 -10.84 -5.28
N HIS A 84 9.65 -10.81 -6.27
CA HIS A 84 11.04 -10.39 -6.08
C HIS A 84 11.14 -8.98 -5.47
N LYS A 85 10.33 -8.00 -5.94
CA LYS A 85 10.32 -6.63 -5.40
C LYS A 85 9.83 -6.60 -3.95
N ILE A 86 8.77 -7.35 -3.64
CA ILE A 86 8.26 -7.45 -2.26
C ILE A 86 9.31 -8.07 -1.33
N ASP A 87 9.93 -9.17 -1.75
CA ASP A 87 10.98 -9.85 -0.98
C ASP A 87 12.17 -8.93 -0.72
N LEU A 88 12.62 -8.19 -1.74
CA LEU A 88 13.72 -7.22 -1.60
C LEU A 88 13.36 -6.09 -0.63
N ILE A 89 12.14 -5.52 -0.74
CA ILE A 89 11.66 -4.51 0.21
C ILE A 89 11.70 -5.07 1.64
N LYS A 90 11.16 -6.27 1.85
CA LYS A 90 11.09 -6.88 3.18
C LYS A 90 12.46 -7.27 3.72
N GLN A 91 13.37 -7.69 2.86
CA GLN A 91 14.76 -7.97 3.25
C GLN A 91 15.49 -6.70 3.72
N LYS A 92 15.29 -5.58 3.05
CA LYS A 92 15.94 -4.30 3.38
C LYS A 92 15.22 -3.53 4.48
N MET A 93 13.90 -3.61 4.51
CA MET A 93 13.00 -2.89 5.41
C MET A 93 11.91 -3.85 5.93
N PRO A 94 12.21 -4.71 6.93
CA PRO A 94 11.24 -5.70 7.43
C PRO A 94 9.93 -5.09 7.94
N ASP A 95 10.00 -3.85 8.40
CA ASP A 95 8.88 -3.09 8.93
C ASP A 95 8.10 -2.27 7.88
N ALA A 96 8.47 -2.38 6.59
CA ALA A 96 7.79 -1.64 5.53
C ALA A 96 6.33 -2.07 5.39
N PHE A 97 5.45 -1.07 5.33
CA PHE A 97 4.06 -1.26 4.90
C PHE A 97 4.02 -1.37 3.38
N ILE A 98 3.35 -2.38 2.85
CA ILE A 98 3.19 -2.56 1.41
C ILE A 98 1.70 -2.63 1.08
N GLY A 99 1.19 -1.58 0.42
CA GLY A 99 -0.15 -1.53 -0.15
C GLY A 99 -0.14 -2.01 -1.61
N VAL A 100 -1.16 -2.77 -2.01
CA VAL A 100 -1.25 -3.39 -3.33
C VAL A 100 -2.61 -3.15 -3.96
N ASP A 101 -2.64 -2.62 -5.16
CA ASP A 101 -3.88 -2.53 -5.94
C ASP A 101 -4.18 -3.86 -6.63
N VAL A 102 -5.40 -4.34 -6.49
CA VAL A 102 -5.89 -5.56 -7.15
C VAL A 102 -7.23 -5.29 -7.81
N MET A 103 -7.35 -5.65 -9.07
CA MET A 103 -8.59 -5.53 -9.83
C MET A 103 -9.27 -6.89 -9.92
N VAL A 104 -10.58 -6.93 -9.68
CA VAL A 104 -11.39 -8.15 -9.62
C VAL A 104 -12.41 -8.17 -10.73
N GLY A 105 -12.59 -9.30 -11.36
CA GLY A 105 -13.61 -9.52 -12.39
C GLY A 105 -13.26 -8.89 -13.72
N CYS A 106 -11.97 -8.80 -14.03
CA CYS A 106 -11.52 -8.42 -15.36
C CYS A 106 -11.99 -9.44 -16.41
N ARG A 107 -12.16 -8.99 -17.64
CA ARG A 107 -12.41 -9.93 -18.74
C ARG A 107 -11.24 -10.89 -18.87
N GLY A 108 -11.54 -12.18 -19.00
CA GLY A 108 -10.56 -13.26 -19.04
C GLY A 108 -10.15 -13.81 -17.66
N GLU A 109 -10.62 -13.23 -16.55
CA GLU A 109 -10.38 -13.75 -15.20
C GLU A 109 -11.31 -14.96 -14.93
N THR A 110 -10.88 -16.15 -15.34
CA THR A 110 -11.59 -17.40 -15.04
C THR A 110 -11.59 -17.68 -13.51
N PRO A 111 -12.40 -18.64 -13.02
CA PRO A 111 -12.32 -19.08 -11.62
C PRO A 111 -10.93 -19.51 -11.22
N GLU A 112 -10.22 -20.24 -12.08
CA GLU A 112 -8.86 -20.73 -11.86
C GLU A 112 -7.87 -19.56 -11.74
N CYS A 113 -7.98 -18.54 -12.61
CA CYS A 113 -7.17 -17.32 -12.54
C CYS A 113 -7.41 -16.55 -11.24
N PHE A 114 -8.66 -16.52 -10.76
CA PHE A 114 -8.98 -15.86 -9.49
C PHE A 114 -8.41 -16.64 -8.30
N GLU A 115 -8.53 -17.96 -8.26
CA GLU A 115 -7.92 -18.78 -7.19
C GLU A 115 -6.38 -18.65 -7.19
N GLU A 116 -5.74 -18.68 -8.35
CA GLU A 116 -4.31 -18.40 -8.49
C GLU A 116 -3.94 -17.02 -7.91
N CYS A 117 -4.73 -16.01 -8.21
CA CYS A 117 -4.55 -14.65 -7.68
C CYS A 117 -4.71 -14.62 -6.16
N TYR A 118 -5.72 -15.28 -5.62
CA TYR A 118 -5.98 -15.33 -4.19
C TYR A 118 -4.83 -16.02 -3.44
N GLU A 119 -4.41 -17.21 -3.89
CA GLU A 119 -3.31 -18.00 -3.29
C GLU A 119 -1.98 -17.21 -3.34
N PHE A 120 -1.70 -16.55 -4.45
CA PHE A 120 -0.51 -15.71 -4.58
C PHE A 120 -0.53 -14.54 -3.58
N LEU A 121 -1.66 -13.83 -3.47
CA LEU A 121 -1.81 -12.71 -2.55
C LEU A 121 -1.82 -13.14 -1.08
N ASP A 122 -2.30 -14.34 -0.78
CA ASP A 122 -2.22 -14.91 0.57
C ASP A 122 -0.77 -15.22 0.95
N GLY A 123 0.00 -15.78 0.02
CA GLY A 123 1.38 -16.20 0.26
C GLY A 123 2.42 -15.07 0.30
N VAL A 124 2.18 -13.93 -0.36
CA VAL A 124 3.16 -12.83 -0.44
C VAL A 124 3.05 -11.89 0.78
N ASP A 125 4.20 -11.40 1.30
CA ASP A 125 4.25 -10.54 2.49
C ASP A 125 3.90 -9.07 2.19
N VAL A 126 2.63 -8.85 1.83
CA VAL A 126 2.04 -7.52 1.67
C VAL A 126 1.11 -7.19 2.84
N THR A 127 0.90 -5.90 3.09
CA THR A 127 0.18 -5.46 4.30
C THR A 127 -1.29 -5.20 4.04
N GLN A 128 -1.64 -4.64 2.89
CA GLN A 128 -3.02 -4.24 2.58
C GLN A 128 -3.29 -4.36 1.09
N LEU A 129 -4.49 -4.82 0.74
CA LEU A 129 -4.98 -4.85 -0.62
C LEU A 129 -6.03 -3.74 -0.82
N HIS A 130 -5.88 -2.98 -1.89
CA HIS A 130 -6.90 -2.07 -2.39
C HIS A 130 -7.62 -2.79 -3.53
N VAL A 131 -8.83 -3.25 -3.25
CA VAL A 131 -9.60 -4.11 -4.16
C VAL A 131 -10.55 -3.26 -4.98
N PHE A 132 -10.43 -3.34 -6.31
CA PHE A 132 -11.27 -2.61 -7.26
C PHE A 132 -12.06 -3.58 -8.13
N PRO A 133 -13.40 -3.57 -8.09
CA PRO A 133 -14.20 -4.31 -9.08
C PRO A 133 -13.99 -3.67 -10.47
N TYR A 134 -13.71 -4.53 -11.45
CA TYR A 134 -13.55 -4.09 -12.83
C TYR A 134 -14.86 -3.50 -13.39
N SER A 135 -14.74 -2.34 -14.00
CA SER A 135 -15.83 -1.68 -14.72
C SER A 135 -15.48 -1.56 -16.20
N GLU A 136 -16.36 -2.05 -17.04
CA GLU A 136 -16.20 -1.98 -18.50
C GLU A 136 -16.26 -0.54 -19.00
N ARG A 137 -15.37 -0.22 -19.93
CA ARG A 137 -15.36 1.09 -20.59
C ARG A 137 -15.62 0.90 -22.09
N PRO A 138 -16.64 1.56 -22.65
CA PRO A 138 -16.94 1.50 -24.09
C PRO A 138 -15.70 1.84 -24.93
N GLY A 139 -15.51 1.11 -26.04
CA GLY A 139 -14.43 1.36 -26.99
C GLY A 139 -13.06 0.81 -26.60
N THR A 140 -12.90 0.13 -25.46
CA THR A 140 -11.63 -0.48 -25.06
C THR A 140 -11.40 -1.85 -25.70
N ALA A 141 -10.13 -2.19 -25.95
CA ALA A 141 -9.75 -3.51 -26.47
C ALA A 141 -10.17 -4.66 -25.52
N ALA A 142 -10.23 -4.40 -24.22
CA ALA A 142 -10.65 -5.39 -23.21
C ALA A 142 -12.03 -5.99 -23.50
N LEU A 143 -12.94 -5.26 -24.12
CA LEU A 143 -14.28 -5.75 -24.49
C LEU A 143 -14.26 -6.90 -25.51
N ARG A 144 -13.14 -7.13 -26.20
CA ARG A 144 -12.96 -8.24 -27.15
C ARG A 144 -12.62 -9.56 -26.46
N ILE A 145 -12.22 -9.53 -25.20
CA ILE A 145 -11.90 -10.73 -24.42
C ILE A 145 -13.23 -11.43 -24.09
N PRO A 146 -13.39 -12.72 -24.47
CA PRO A 146 -14.71 -13.37 -24.47
C PRO A 146 -15.24 -13.71 -23.08
N TYR A 147 -14.36 -14.04 -22.11
CA TYR A 147 -14.80 -14.42 -20.76
C TYR A 147 -15.18 -13.19 -19.94
N VAL A 148 -16.41 -13.19 -19.43
CA VAL A 148 -16.97 -12.07 -18.63
C VAL A 148 -17.37 -12.58 -17.26
N VAL A 149 -16.90 -11.94 -16.23
CA VAL A 149 -17.32 -12.21 -14.84
C VAL A 149 -18.58 -11.41 -14.56
N ASP A 150 -19.64 -12.05 -14.08
CA ASP A 150 -20.87 -11.36 -13.72
C ASP A 150 -20.70 -10.54 -12.42
N ASP A 151 -21.62 -9.61 -12.17
CA ASP A 151 -21.51 -8.70 -11.03
C ASP A 151 -21.73 -9.38 -9.68
N ALA A 152 -22.46 -10.50 -9.63
CA ALA A 152 -22.63 -11.28 -8.40
C ALA A 152 -21.31 -11.95 -8.03
N GLU A 153 -20.66 -12.57 -8.99
CA GLU A 153 -19.34 -13.19 -8.81
C GLU A 153 -18.27 -12.15 -8.47
N LYS A 154 -18.24 -10.97 -9.12
CA LYS A 154 -17.35 -9.87 -8.75
C LYS A 154 -17.48 -9.47 -7.27
N LYS A 155 -18.72 -9.43 -6.76
CA LYS A 155 -18.96 -9.11 -5.34
C LYS A 155 -18.39 -10.19 -4.42
N VAL A 156 -18.56 -11.47 -4.76
CA VAL A 156 -18.04 -12.60 -3.98
C VAL A 156 -16.50 -12.54 -3.95
N ARG A 157 -15.86 -12.41 -5.11
CA ARG A 157 -14.41 -12.31 -5.23
C ARG A 157 -13.85 -11.09 -4.49
N SER A 158 -14.48 -9.92 -4.66
CA SER A 158 -14.08 -8.70 -3.97
C SER A 158 -14.16 -8.87 -2.46
N LYS A 159 -15.22 -9.49 -1.95
CA LYS A 159 -15.35 -9.74 -0.52
C LYS A 159 -14.22 -10.65 0.01
N ARG A 160 -13.90 -11.73 -0.68
CA ARG A 160 -12.81 -12.64 -0.29
C ARG A 160 -11.48 -11.90 -0.19
N LEU A 161 -11.13 -11.05 -1.16
CA LEU A 161 -9.89 -10.27 -1.14
C LEU A 161 -9.90 -9.16 -0.09
N LEU A 162 -11.04 -8.54 0.19
CA LEU A 162 -11.18 -7.56 1.28
C LEU A 162 -11.00 -8.22 2.64
N ASP A 163 -11.58 -9.41 2.85
CA ASP A 163 -11.41 -10.19 4.09
C ASP A 163 -9.91 -10.56 4.28
N LEU A 164 -9.24 -10.99 3.21
CA LEU A 164 -7.79 -11.25 3.22
C LEU A 164 -6.98 -9.98 3.54
N SER A 165 -7.33 -8.86 2.91
CA SER A 165 -6.69 -7.56 3.16
C SER A 165 -6.79 -7.15 4.62
N GLU A 166 -7.98 -7.29 5.21
CA GLU A 166 -8.18 -6.96 6.62
C GLU A 166 -7.35 -7.86 7.53
N GLN A 167 -7.31 -9.16 7.26
CA GLN A 167 -6.50 -10.10 8.03
C GLN A 167 -5.00 -9.75 7.97
N LYS A 168 -4.47 -9.45 6.78
CA LYS A 168 -3.07 -9.05 6.61
C LYS A 168 -2.76 -7.75 7.36
N ARG A 169 -3.63 -6.75 7.26
CA ARG A 169 -3.47 -5.47 7.96
C ARG A 169 -3.50 -5.65 9.49
N ILE A 170 -4.45 -6.42 10.00
CA ILE A 170 -4.54 -6.72 11.44
C ILE A 170 -3.26 -7.43 11.90
N ASN A 171 -2.79 -8.44 11.17
CA ASN A 171 -1.56 -9.17 11.50
C ASN A 171 -0.34 -8.24 11.50
N PHE A 172 -0.26 -7.31 10.55
CA PHE A 172 0.82 -6.32 10.51
C PHE A 172 0.76 -5.39 11.72
N TYR A 173 -0.39 -4.81 12.01
CA TYR A 173 -0.57 -3.87 13.15
C TYR A 173 -0.31 -4.53 14.49
N ALA A 174 -0.78 -5.77 14.70
CA ALA A 174 -0.61 -6.51 15.96
C ALA A 174 0.86 -6.68 16.36
N ARG A 175 1.79 -6.74 15.40
CA ARG A 175 3.24 -6.84 15.66
C ARG A 175 3.80 -5.65 16.44
N TYR A 176 3.12 -4.52 16.43
CA TYR A 176 3.60 -3.25 17.02
C TYR A 176 2.88 -2.86 18.31
N ILE A 177 1.90 -3.64 18.76
CA ILE A 177 1.24 -3.40 20.05
C ILE A 177 2.28 -3.42 21.17
N GLY A 178 2.25 -2.41 22.04
CA GLY A 178 3.20 -2.24 23.15
C GLY A 178 4.51 -1.54 22.78
N THR A 179 4.79 -1.32 21.48
CA THR A 179 6.01 -0.61 21.05
C THR A 179 5.86 0.90 21.13
N GLU A 180 7.00 1.59 21.24
CA GLU A 180 7.05 3.05 21.14
C GLU A 180 7.35 3.46 19.71
N GLN A 181 6.58 4.41 19.18
CA GLN A 181 6.67 4.88 17.79
C GLN A 181 6.53 6.40 17.72
N GLU A 182 7.09 6.98 16.68
CA GLU A 182 6.80 8.36 16.29
C GLU A 182 5.59 8.42 15.37
N VAL A 183 4.62 9.24 15.72
CA VAL A 183 3.37 9.43 14.97
C VAL A 183 3.27 10.87 14.50
N LEU A 184 3.06 11.04 13.20
CA LEU A 184 2.60 12.29 12.63
C LEU A 184 1.09 12.38 12.77
N PHE A 185 0.63 13.30 13.60
CA PHE A 185 -0.80 13.52 13.81
C PHE A 185 -1.41 14.38 12.71
N GLU A 186 -2.62 14.01 12.30
CA GLU A 186 -3.44 14.75 11.36
C GLU A 186 -4.22 15.85 12.11
N LYS A 187 -4.91 16.72 11.36
CA LYS A 187 -5.68 17.82 11.93
C LYS A 187 -6.73 17.32 12.92
N ALA A 188 -6.73 17.89 14.13
CA ALA A 188 -7.74 17.64 15.13
C ALA A 188 -9.12 18.14 14.68
N THR A 189 -10.17 17.38 15.02
CA THR A 189 -11.56 17.81 14.85
C THR A 189 -12.21 17.88 16.24
N ARG A 190 -12.76 19.03 16.58
CA ARG A 190 -13.34 19.27 17.91
C ARG A 190 -14.33 18.17 18.31
N GLY A 191 -14.11 17.60 19.48
CA GLY A 191 -14.96 16.55 20.05
C GLY A 191 -14.84 15.17 19.42
N LYS A 192 -13.87 14.97 18.49
CA LYS A 192 -13.58 13.68 17.87
C LYS A 192 -12.20 13.18 18.27
N ALA A 193 -12.00 11.87 18.16
CA ALA A 193 -10.67 11.28 18.26
C ALA A 193 -9.74 11.88 17.18
N MET A 194 -8.48 12.04 17.53
CA MET A 194 -7.43 12.50 16.62
C MET A 194 -6.71 11.29 16.04
N HIS A 195 -6.40 11.35 14.76
CA HIS A 195 -5.70 10.27 14.07
C HIS A 195 -4.31 10.71 13.64
N GLY A 196 -3.48 9.73 13.32
CA GLY A 196 -2.16 9.95 12.80
C GLY A 196 -1.58 8.66 12.22
N PHE A 197 -0.36 8.75 11.71
CA PHE A 197 0.35 7.61 11.14
C PHE A 197 1.77 7.51 11.65
N THR A 198 2.18 6.29 11.96
CA THR A 198 3.60 5.98 12.21
C THR A 198 4.44 6.13 10.93
N ALA A 199 5.76 6.05 11.05
CA ALA A 199 6.65 6.05 9.90
C ALA A 199 6.29 4.96 8.89
N ASN A 200 6.00 3.74 9.36
CA ASN A 200 5.57 2.60 8.54
C ASN A 200 4.05 2.50 8.34
N TYR A 201 3.35 3.61 8.38
CA TYR A 201 1.95 3.78 7.97
C TYR A 201 0.90 3.05 8.83
N ILE A 202 1.21 2.69 10.06
CA ILE A 202 0.19 2.21 11.00
C ILE A 202 -0.69 3.39 11.39
N ARG A 203 -1.99 3.26 11.15
CA ARG A 203 -2.95 4.27 11.60
C ARG A 203 -3.15 4.17 13.09
N VAL A 204 -3.14 5.32 13.75
CA VAL A 204 -3.37 5.40 15.20
C VAL A 204 -4.54 6.31 15.54
N GLU A 205 -5.08 6.12 16.73
CA GLU A 205 -6.19 6.89 17.28
C GLU A 205 -5.87 7.37 18.69
N LEU A 206 -5.84 8.69 18.87
CA LEU A 206 -5.77 9.34 20.19
C LEU A 206 -7.20 9.68 20.61
N PRO A 207 -7.65 9.24 21.80
CA PRO A 207 -9.01 9.50 22.26
C PRO A 207 -9.38 10.98 22.27
N ALA A 208 -10.65 11.32 21.97
CA ALA A 208 -11.13 12.70 21.87
C ALA A 208 -10.83 13.59 23.10
N LYS A 209 -10.79 13.00 24.28
CA LYS A 209 -10.46 13.72 25.54
C LYS A 209 -9.00 14.20 25.63
N LEU A 210 -8.12 13.61 24.82
CA LEU A 210 -6.68 13.92 24.76
C LEU A 210 -6.31 14.66 23.48
N ALA A 211 -7.23 14.75 22.51
CA ALA A 211 -6.99 15.45 21.25
C ALA A 211 -6.78 16.95 21.51
N ASN A 212 -5.73 17.50 20.90
CA ASN A 212 -5.34 18.91 21.02
C ASN A 212 -4.89 19.46 19.66
N GLU A 213 -5.35 20.67 19.32
CA GLU A 213 -4.96 21.36 18.08
C GLU A 213 -3.45 21.66 18.03
N GLU A 214 -2.77 21.72 19.17
CA GLU A 214 -1.31 21.87 19.24
C GLU A 214 -0.55 20.68 18.63
N TYR A 215 -1.21 19.52 18.48
CA TYR A 215 -0.64 18.32 17.86
C TYR A 215 -0.83 18.27 16.36
N ASP A 216 -1.56 19.22 15.78
CA ASP A 216 -1.80 19.28 14.34
C ASP A 216 -0.47 19.36 13.58
N ASN A 217 -0.25 18.39 12.66
CA ASN A 217 0.98 18.29 11.87
C ASN A 217 2.28 18.16 12.71
N GLN A 218 2.17 17.65 13.95
CA GLN A 218 3.32 17.38 14.80
C GLN A 218 3.66 15.90 14.83
N ILE A 219 4.95 15.61 14.94
CA ILE A 219 5.45 14.26 15.19
C ILE A 219 5.64 14.11 16.70
N LEU A 220 4.90 13.21 17.31
CA LEU A 220 4.97 12.93 18.73
C LEU A 220 5.32 11.46 18.98
N ARG A 221 6.06 11.21 20.08
CA ARG A 221 6.32 9.85 20.55
C ARG A 221 5.11 9.33 21.30
N VAL A 222 4.72 8.11 20.96
CA VAL A 222 3.58 7.42 21.57
C VAL A 222 3.93 5.97 21.84
N ARG A 223 3.20 5.36 22.79
CA ARG A 223 3.14 3.89 22.92
C ARG A 223 1.90 3.39 22.22
N LEU A 224 2.08 2.42 21.31
CA LEU A 224 0.98 1.78 20.59
C LEU A 224 0.28 0.79 21.52
N GLY A 225 -1.02 0.95 21.66
CA GLY A 225 -1.90 0.10 22.47
C GLY A 225 -2.70 -0.89 21.60
N GLU A 226 -3.79 -1.37 22.14
CA GLU A 226 -4.71 -2.29 21.48
C GLU A 226 -5.48 -1.62 20.33
N PHE A 227 -6.10 -2.44 19.49
CA PHE A 227 -6.99 -1.97 18.45
C PHE A 227 -8.14 -1.13 19.02
N ASN A 228 -8.54 -0.09 18.29
CA ASN A 228 -9.82 0.57 18.54
C ASN A 228 -11.00 -0.37 18.22
N ARG A 229 -12.24 0.09 18.51
CA ARG A 229 -13.44 -0.76 18.47
C ARG A 229 -13.69 -1.42 17.11
N ASP A 230 -13.43 -0.72 16.03
CA ASP A 230 -13.66 -1.20 14.65
C ASP A 230 -12.39 -1.80 14.01
N LYS A 231 -11.32 -1.93 14.77
CA LYS A 231 -10.01 -2.43 14.34
C LYS A 231 -9.35 -1.65 13.20
N SER A 232 -9.77 -0.40 12.96
CA SER A 232 -9.23 0.45 11.91
C SER A 232 -7.93 1.14 12.28
N ALA A 233 -7.62 1.23 13.58
CA ALA A 233 -6.43 1.89 14.12
C ALA A 233 -5.99 1.25 15.45
N LEU A 234 -4.74 1.50 15.84
CA LEU A 234 -4.29 1.23 17.21
C LEU A 234 -4.53 2.46 18.09
N GLN A 235 -5.01 2.25 19.29
CA GLN A 235 -5.07 3.33 20.29
C GLN A 235 -3.67 3.70 20.73
N VAL A 236 -3.46 4.94 21.16
CA VAL A 236 -2.15 5.41 21.61
C VAL A 236 -2.20 6.14 22.93
N GLU A 237 -1.07 6.05 23.64
CA GLU A 237 -0.74 6.83 24.82
C GLU A 237 0.44 7.76 24.47
N LEU A 238 0.31 9.05 24.78
CA LEU A 238 1.39 10.04 24.62
C LEU A 238 2.47 9.79 25.68
N LEU A 239 3.74 9.91 25.29
CA LEU A 239 4.92 9.70 26.14
C LEU A 239 5.51 11.03 26.60
#